data_d7311e54750b32b9ae600add4717d02e
#
_entry.id   d7311e54750b32b9ae600add4717d02e
#
_cell.length_a   1.000
_cell.length_b   1.000
_cell.length_c   1.000
_cell.angle_alpha   90.00
_cell.angle_beta   90.00
_cell.angle_gamma   90.00
#
_symmetry.space_group_name_H-M   'P 1'
#
loop_
_entity.id
_entity.type
_entity.pdbx_description
1 polymer ?
#
loop_
_entity_poly.entity_id
_entity_poly.type
_entity_poly.pdbx_seq_one_letter_code
_entity_poly.pdbx_strand_id
1 'polypeptide(L)'
;MSLKIRMARAGTKKRPVYHIVVADSRYPRDGRFIERLGYFNPLMPKDNADRLKFDIEKAKSWLAKGATPSDRILRFLDAAGVRKRPPRSNPERAIPRKERKARAEAAAKAAAAAPKPAVAAPKPAA
;
A
#
# COMPACT_ATOMS: atom_id res chain seq x y z
N MET A 1 -15.81 12.23 -8.88
CA MET A 1 -15.35 10.98 -9.51
C MET A 1 -14.02 10.56 -8.90
N SER A 2 -13.93 9.33 -8.45
CA SER A 2 -12.70 8.77 -7.89
C SER A 2 -12.18 7.68 -8.81
N LEU A 3 -11.09 7.96 -9.53
CA LEU A 3 -10.43 6.98 -10.38
C LEU A 3 -9.48 6.12 -9.54
N LYS A 4 -9.55 4.81 -9.73
CA LYS A 4 -8.68 3.87 -9.05
C LYS A 4 -8.02 2.92 -10.04
N ILE A 5 -6.75 2.64 -9.81
CA ILE A 5 -6.03 1.57 -10.48
C ILE A 5 -6.15 0.34 -9.59
N ARG A 6 -6.83 -0.67 -10.07
CA ARG A 6 -7.14 -1.87 -9.30
C ARG A 6 -7.08 -3.12 -10.17
N MET A 7 -7.24 -4.26 -9.54
CA MET A 7 -7.25 -5.54 -10.24
C MET A 7 -8.68 -6.06 -10.35
N ALA A 8 -9.07 -6.46 -11.57
CA ALA A 8 -10.29 -7.21 -11.84
C ALA A 8 -9.94 -8.69 -11.97
N ARG A 9 -10.76 -9.56 -11.39
CA ARG A 9 -10.55 -10.99 -11.48
C ARG A 9 -11.07 -11.54 -12.80
N ALA A 10 -10.26 -12.35 -13.45
CA ALA A 10 -10.65 -13.15 -14.59
C ALA A 10 -10.17 -14.60 -14.38
N GLY A 11 -10.36 -15.45 -15.36
CA GLY A 11 -9.97 -16.85 -15.29
C GLY A 11 -11.10 -17.75 -14.80
N THR A 12 -10.76 -19.01 -14.53
CA THR A 12 -11.71 -20.04 -14.12
C THR A 12 -11.69 -20.26 -12.60
N LYS A 13 -12.58 -21.14 -12.12
CA LYS A 13 -12.61 -21.56 -10.73
C LYS A 13 -11.24 -22.14 -10.32
N LYS A 14 -10.71 -21.69 -9.19
CA LYS A 14 -9.39 -22.06 -8.63
C LYS A 14 -8.18 -21.65 -9.49
N ARG A 15 -8.37 -20.97 -10.61
CA ARG A 15 -7.30 -20.46 -11.47
C ARG A 15 -7.50 -18.97 -11.74
N PRO A 16 -7.25 -18.10 -10.74
CA PRO A 16 -7.45 -16.68 -10.91
C PRO A 16 -6.37 -16.06 -11.80
N VAL A 17 -6.79 -15.19 -12.68
CA VAL A 17 -5.94 -14.28 -13.42
C VAL A 17 -6.50 -12.89 -13.18
N TYR A 18 -5.64 -11.91 -12.97
CA TYR A 18 -6.08 -10.56 -12.68
C TYR A 18 -5.70 -9.62 -13.83
N HIS A 19 -6.64 -8.79 -14.21
CA HIS A 19 -6.39 -7.67 -15.11
C HIS A 19 -6.17 -6.41 -14.29
N ILE A 20 -5.10 -5.69 -14.58
CA ILE A 20 -4.83 -4.39 -13.96
C ILE A 20 -5.56 -3.34 -14.79
N VAL A 21 -6.54 -2.67 -14.18
CA VAL A 21 -7.44 -1.75 -14.87
C VAL A 21 -7.56 -0.44 -14.13
N VAL A 22 -7.85 0.62 -14.88
CA VAL A 22 -8.27 1.90 -14.34
C VAL A 22 -9.79 1.98 -14.42
N ALA A 23 -10.44 2.17 -13.29
CA ALA A 23 -11.89 2.25 -13.20
C ALA A 23 -12.33 3.25 -12.14
N ASP A 24 -13.58 3.69 -12.24
CA ASP A 24 -14.22 4.46 -11.17
C ASP A 24 -14.41 3.56 -9.94
N SER A 25 -14.23 4.13 -8.76
CA SER A 25 -14.42 3.41 -7.49
C SER A 25 -15.84 2.84 -7.31
N ARG A 26 -16.82 3.42 -7.98
CA ARG A 26 -18.22 2.98 -7.93
C ARG A 26 -18.49 1.74 -8.78
N TYR A 27 -17.66 1.45 -9.77
CA TYR A 27 -17.85 0.30 -10.65
C TYR A 27 -17.60 -1.01 -9.93
N PRO A 28 -18.33 -2.10 -10.27
CA PRO A 28 -18.03 -3.40 -9.71
C PRO A 28 -16.61 -3.86 -10.08
N ARG A 29 -16.05 -4.72 -9.25
CA ARG A 29 -14.65 -5.19 -9.41
C ARG A 29 -14.37 -5.76 -10.81
N ASP A 30 -15.24 -6.62 -11.31
CA ASP A 30 -15.07 -7.34 -12.57
C ASP A 30 -15.87 -6.73 -13.73
N GLY A 31 -16.52 -5.61 -13.47
CA GLY A 31 -17.37 -4.94 -14.42
C GLY A 31 -16.62 -3.95 -15.30
N ARG A 32 -17.34 -2.87 -15.63
CA ARG A 32 -16.84 -1.83 -16.52
C ARG A 32 -15.54 -1.19 -16.01
N PHE A 33 -14.61 -0.95 -16.90
CA PHE A 33 -13.36 -0.23 -16.65
C PHE A 33 -13.09 0.78 -17.76
N ILE A 34 -12.22 1.74 -17.48
CA ILE A 34 -11.85 2.78 -18.45
C ILE A 34 -10.74 2.30 -19.37
N GLU A 35 -9.66 1.79 -18.81
CA GLU A 35 -8.52 1.28 -19.55
C GLU A 35 -7.87 0.10 -18.84
N ARG A 36 -7.38 -0.86 -19.62
CA ARG A 36 -6.60 -1.99 -19.12
C ARG A 36 -5.12 -1.67 -19.23
N LEU A 37 -4.40 -1.73 -18.11
CA LEU A 37 -2.97 -1.43 -18.05
C LEU A 37 -2.09 -2.68 -18.17
N GLY A 38 -2.62 -3.84 -17.88
CA GLY A 38 -1.86 -5.08 -17.91
C GLY A 38 -2.58 -6.23 -17.23
N TYR A 39 -1.82 -7.28 -16.93
CA TYR A 39 -2.36 -8.44 -16.22
C TYR A 39 -1.35 -9.03 -15.23
N PHE A 40 -1.87 -9.78 -14.29
CA PHE A 40 -1.09 -10.47 -13.27
C PHE A 40 -1.62 -11.90 -13.11
N ASN A 41 -0.73 -12.88 -13.22
CA ASN A 41 -1.06 -14.28 -12.97
C ASN A 41 -0.33 -14.79 -11.74
N PRO A 42 -1.02 -14.94 -10.59
CA PRO A 42 -0.38 -15.36 -9.34
C PRO A 42 0.04 -16.83 -9.33
N LEU A 43 -0.48 -17.64 -10.26
CA LEU A 43 -0.15 -19.06 -10.35
C LEU A 43 1.20 -19.34 -11.01
N MET A 44 1.73 -18.37 -11.75
CA MET A 44 3.04 -18.52 -12.38
C MET A 44 4.18 -18.31 -11.36
N PRO A 45 5.35 -18.99 -11.58
CA PRO A 45 6.53 -18.77 -10.74
C PRO A 45 6.96 -17.30 -10.73
N LYS A 46 7.56 -16.86 -9.64
CA LYS A 46 8.02 -15.47 -9.49
C LYS A 46 9.05 -15.06 -10.54
N ASP A 47 9.82 -16.01 -11.05
CA ASP A 47 10.90 -15.77 -12.03
C ASP A 47 10.39 -15.63 -13.46
N ASN A 48 9.11 -15.96 -13.70
CA ASN A 48 8.53 -15.89 -15.04
C ASN A 48 8.12 -14.45 -15.37
N ALA A 49 8.64 -13.92 -16.47
CA ALA A 49 8.29 -12.58 -16.95
C ALA A 49 6.82 -12.43 -17.33
N ASP A 50 6.16 -13.53 -17.74
CA ASP A 50 4.74 -13.51 -18.08
C ASP A 50 3.80 -13.43 -16.87
N ARG A 51 4.34 -13.58 -15.68
CA ARG A 51 3.56 -13.47 -14.44
C ARG A 51 2.91 -12.10 -14.28
N LEU A 52 3.67 -11.06 -14.59
CA LEU A 52 3.23 -9.69 -14.49
C LEU A 52 3.61 -8.93 -15.76
N LYS A 53 2.62 -8.47 -16.49
CA LYS A 53 2.79 -7.49 -17.54
C LYS A 53 2.03 -6.24 -17.15
N PHE A 54 2.76 -5.14 -17.03
CA PHE A 54 2.22 -3.89 -16.54
C PHE A 54 2.82 -2.74 -17.31
N ASP A 55 1.97 -1.98 -18.00
CA ASP A 55 2.40 -0.79 -18.74
C ASP A 55 2.64 0.36 -17.77
N ILE A 56 3.91 0.59 -17.47
CA ILE A 56 4.34 1.61 -16.51
C ILE A 56 4.06 3.02 -17.02
N GLU A 57 4.21 3.27 -18.30
CA GLU A 57 3.99 4.59 -18.89
C GLU A 57 2.53 5.02 -18.79
N LYS A 58 1.61 4.13 -19.13
CA LYS A 58 0.17 4.37 -18.95
C LYS A 58 -0.19 4.55 -17.48
N ALA A 59 0.41 3.76 -16.59
CA ALA A 59 0.21 3.91 -15.16
C ALA A 59 0.67 5.27 -14.66
N LYS A 60 1.83 5.74 -15.08
CA LYS A 60 2.32 7.09 -14.76
C LYS A 60 1.36 8.18 -15.24
N SER A 61 0.87 8.06 -16.45
CA SER A 61 -0.10 8.99 -17.03
C SER A 61 -1.38 9.06 -16.19
N TRP A 62 -1.93 7.92 -15.78
CA TRP A 62 -3.12 7.88 -14.93
C TRP A 62 -2.87 8.38 -13.51
N LEU A 63 -1.70 8.12 -12.95
CA LEU A 63 -1.31 8.67 -11.64
C LEU A 63 -1.22 10.20 -11.69
N ALA A 64 -0.69 10.75 -12.76
CA ALA A 64 -0.65 12.19 -13.00
C ALA A 64 -2.04 12.81 -13.11
N LYS A 65 -3.01 12.05 -13.64
CA LYS A 65 -4.42 12.46 -13.72
C LYS A 65 -5.18 12.33 -12.40
N GLY A 66 -4.55 11.81 -11.36
CA GLY A 66 -5.15 11.68 -10.03
C GLY A 66 -5.72 10.30 -9.70
N ALA A 67 -5.43 9.28 -10.49
CA ALA A 67 -5.85 7.92 -10.17
C ALA A 67 -5.11 7.38 -8.94
N THR A 68 -5.83 6.77 -8.02
CA THR A 68 -5.26 6.22 -6.79
C THR A 68 -5.01 4.72 -6.97
N PRO A 69 -3.75 4.25 -6.84
CA PRO A 69 -3.45 2.83 -6.95
C PRO A 69 -3.90 2.07 -5.70
N SER A 70 -4.33 0.81 -5.89
CA SER A 70 -4.58 -0.09 -4.77
C SER A 70 -3.26 -0.53 -4.13
N ASP A 71 -3.33 -1.09 -2.93
CA ASP A 71 -2.13 -1.53 -2.19
C ASP A 71 -1.28 -2.53 -2.97
N ARG A 72 -1.91 -3.47 -3.66
CA ARG A 72 -1.20 -4.44 -4.50
C ARG A 72 -0.53 -3.79 -5.69
N ILE A 73 -1.19 -2.85 -6.33
CA ILE A 73 -0.65 -2.09 -7.45
C ILE A 73 0.52 -1.21 -6.98
N LEU A 74 0.44 -0.64 -5.78
CA LEU A 74 1.56 0.09 -5.18
C LEU A 74 2.80 -0.77 -5.03
N ARG A 75 2.67 -2.04 -4.70
CA ARG A 75 3.80 -2.98 -4.66
C ARG A 75 4.47 -3.14 -6.02
N PHE A 76 3.69 -3.23 -7.07
CA PHE A 76 4.21 -3.33 -8.43
C PHE A 76 4.89 -2.03 -8.86
N LEU A 77 4.31 -0.88 -8.52
CA LEU A 77 4.90 0.43 -8.81
C LEU A 77 6.19 0.68 -8.03
N ASP A 78 6.25 0.23 -6.78
CA ASP A 78 7.46 0.32 -5.96
C ASP A 78 8.59 -0.54 -6.54
N ALA A 79 8.29 -1.78 -6.94
CA ALA A 79 9.25 -2.65 -7.61
C ALA A 79 9.76 -2.07 -8.93
N ALA A 80 8.91 -1.34 -9.65
CA ALA A 80 9.27 -0.64 -10.89
C ALA A 80 9.96 0.72 -10.65
N GLY A 81 10.00 1.20 -9.41
CA GLY A 81 10.61 2.48 -9.06
C GLY A 81 9.78 3.72 -9.40
N VAL A 82 8.51 3.56 -9.73
CA VAL A 82 7.62 4.67 -10.12
C VAL A 82 7.09 5.43 -8.89
N ARG A 83 6.67 4.71 -7.89
CA ARG A 83 6.11 5.30 -6.66
C ARG A 83 6.46 4.43 -5.46
N LYS A 84 7.12 5.05 -4.49
CA LYS A 84 7.50 4.36 -3.28
C LYS A 84 6.27 4.03 -2.42
N ARG A 85 6.15 2.78 -2.03
CA ARG A 85 5.12 2.35 -1.10
C ARG A 85 5.51 2.73 0.32
N PRO A 86 4.62 3.40 1.09
CA PRO A 86 4.89 3.64 2.49
C PRO A 86 4.96 2.30 3.24
N PRO A 87 5.96 2.12 4.13
CA PRO A 87 6.05 0.90 4.90
C PRO A 87 4.82 0.76 5.79
N ARG A 88 4.13 -0.35 5.67
CA ARG A 88 3.06 -0.73 6.59
C ARG A 88 3.66 -1.55 7.70
N SER A 89 3.89 -0.92 8.80
CA SER A 89 4.29 -1.59 10.03
C SER A 89 3.22 -1.35 11.08
N ASN A 90 2.74 -2.41 11.67
CA ASN A 90 1.83 -2.33 12.81
C ASN A 90 2.45 -3.07 13.99
N PRO A 91 3.60 -2.58 14.50
CA PRO A 91 4.37 -3.28 15.51
C PRO A 91 3.59 -3.51 16.81
N GLU A 92 2.67 -2.60 17.14
CA GLU A 92 1.86 -2.73 18.35
C GLU A 92 0.86 -3.89 18.30
N ARG A 93 0.32 -4.18 17.12
CA ARG A 93 -0.56 -5.33 16.93
C ARG A 93 0.18 -6.65 16.79
N ALA A 94 1.37 -6.62 16.22
CA ALA A 94 2.19 -7.80 16.02
C ALA A 94 2.83 -8.30 17.33
N ILE A 95 2.97 -7.44 18.34
CA ILE A 95 3.59 -7.80 19.62
C ILE A 95 2.58 -8.51 20.51
N PRO A 96 2.92 -9.66 21.13
CA PRO A 96 2.08 -10.33 22.09
C PRO A 96 1.66 -9.40 23.24
N ARG A 97 0.45 -9.59 23.74
CA ARG A 97 -0.09 -8.75 24.82
C ARG A 97 0.83 -8.66 26.04
N LYS A 98 1.50 -9.76 26.39
CA LYS A 98 2.44 -9.84 27.51
C LYS A 98 3.63 -8.90 27.32
N GLU A 99 4.23 -8.93 26.15
CA GLU A 99 5.35 -8.05 25.82
C GLU A 99 4.94 -6.58 25.72
N ARG A 100 3.75 -6.33 25.19
CA ARG A 100 3.20 -4.97 25.10
C ARG A 100 3.03 -4.36 26.49
N LYS A 101 2.50 -5.16 27.43
CA LYS A 101 2.34 -4.73 28.83
C LYS A 101 3.70 -4.46 29.48
N ALA A 102 4.66 -5.36 29.30
CA ALA A 102 6.01 -5.19 29.83
C ALA A 102 6.71 -3.95 29.24
N ARG A 103 6.56 -3.70 27.96
CA ARG A 103 7.09 -2.48 27.30
C ARG A 103 6.44 -1.23 27.84
N ALA A 104 5.14 -1.23 28.03
CA ALA A 104 4.42 -0.09 28.57
C ALA A 104 4.86 0.22 30.01
N GLU A 105 5.04 -0.81 30.85
CA GLU A 105 5.53 -0.65 32.22
C GLU A 105 6.98 -0.15 32.25
N ALA A 106 7.85 -0.66 31.37
CA ALA A 106 9.22 -0.20 31.25
C ALA A 106 9.28 1.24 30.75
N ALA A 107 8.46 1.60 29.78
CA ALA A 107 8.37 2.97 29.27
C ALA A 107 7.84 3.94 30.34
N ALA A 108 6.84 3.51 31.12
CA ALA A 108 6.30 4.30 32.22
C ALA A 108 7.34 4.52 33.33
N LYS A 109 8.11 3.48 33.68
CA LYS A 109 9.23 3.61 34.62
C LYS A 109 10.33 4.53 34.11
N ALA A 110 10.70 4.41 32.85
CA ALA A 110 11.71 5.29 32.23
C ALA A 110 11.23 6.73 32.19
N ALA A 111 9.96 6.97 31.88
CA ALA A 111 9.37 8.29 31.86
C ALA A 111 9.26 8.90 33.27
N ALA A 112 8.99 8.08 34.28
CA ALA A 112 8.94 8.53 35.70
C ALA A 112 10.33 8.78 36.27
N ALA A 113 11.35 8.05 35.83
CA ALA A 113 12.74 8.21 36.27
C ALA A 113 13.51 9.26 35.47
N ALA A 114 13.10 9.56 34.24
CA ALA A 114 13.73 10.62 33.46
C ALA A 114 13.36 11.98 34.01
N PRO A 115 14.34 12.87 34.29
CA PRO A 115 14.02 14.26 34.59
C PRO A 115 13.24 14.81 33.40
N LYS A 116 12.12 15.45 33.67
CA LYS A 116 11.37 16.16 32.63
C LYS A 116 12.36 17.04 31.86
N PRO A 117 12.49 16.87 30.56
CA PRO A 117 13.29 17.81 29.80
C PRO A 117 12.71 19.19 30.07
N ALA A 118 13.57 20.11 30.46
CA ALA A 118 13.16 21.49 30.65
C ALA A 118 12.30 21.88 29.46
N VAL A 119 11.08 22.28 29.73
CA VAL A 119 10.17 22.75 28.69
C VAL A 119 10.97 23.70 27.82
N ALA A 120 11.08 23.41 26.55
CA ALA A 120 11.75 24.27 25.61
C ALA A 120 11.32 25.71 25.91
N ALA A 121 12.30 26.59 26.10
CA ALA A 121 12.05 27.98 26.44
C ALA A 121 10.92 28.52 25.58
N PRO A 122 9.93 29.18 26.14
CA PRO A 122 8.85 29.74 25.35
C PRO A 122 9.47 30.57 24.24
N LYS A 123 8.99 30.38 23.03
CA LYS A 123 9.43 31.22 21.92
C LYS A 123 9.41 32.67 22.33
N PRO A 124 10.52 33.40 22.21
CA PRO A 124 10.50 34.81 22.53
C PRO A 124 9.40 35.46 21.71
N ALA A 125 8.46 36.07 22.35
CA ALA A 125 7.47 36.89 21.69
C ALA A 125 8.22 37.99 20.94
N ALA A 126 8.25 37.88 19.63
CA ALA A 126 8.79 38.92 18.78
C ALA A 126 7.82 40.08 18.70
#